data_2160a91dc13e9b13e9fb5605ce81d643
#
_entry.id   2160a91dc13e9b13e9fb5605ce81d643
#
_cell.length_a   1.000
_cell.length_b   1.000
_cell.length_c   1.000
_cell.angle_alpha   90.00
_cell.angle_beta   90.00
_cell.angle_gamma   90.00
#
_symmetry.space_group_name_H-M   'P 1'
#
loop_
_entity.id
_entity.type
_entity.pdbx_description
1 polymer ?
#
loop_
_entity_poly.entity_id
_entity_poly.type
_entity_poly.pdbx_seq_one_letter_code
_entity_poly.pdbx_strand_id
1 'polypeptide(L)' 'MKLIILGGDVRLRYTADRLSRKHEVYTYGQSDRDMLPDGKCDAAVLGIPASRDGININAPLCDEPIPLSLLTALLKPHGI' A
#
# COMPACT_ATOMS: atom_id res chain seq x y z
N MET A 1 0.93 -2.08 -15.67
CA MET A 1 1.41 -1.00 -14.78
C MET A 1 2.10 -1.62 -13.56
N LYS A 2 2.97 -0.88 -12.95
CA LYS A 2 3.62 -1.27 -11.71
C LYS A 2 3.01 -0.46 -10.57
N LEU A 3 2.37 -1.14 -9.62
CA LEU A 3 1.54 -0.53 -8.59
C LEU A 3 2.02 -0.88 -7.19
N ILE A 4 1.91 0.08 -6.26
CA ILE A 4 2.07 -0.14 -4.82
C ILE A 4 0.71 0.04 -4.16
N ILE A 5 0.30 -0.93 -3.34
CA ILE A 5 -0.92 -0.85 -2.54
C ILE A 5 -0.53 -0.68 -1.08
N LEU A 6 -0.99 0.40 -0.46
CA LEU A 6 -0.63 0.76 0.90
C LEU A 6 -1.81 0.56 1.85
N GLY A 7 -1.63 -0.34 2.80
CA GLY A 7 -2.65 -0.61 3.81
C GLY A 7 -3.93 -1.19 3.25
N GLY A 8 -5.05 -0.70 3.78
CA GLY A 8 -6.37 -1.17 3.40
C GLY A 8 -6.82 -2.41 4.15
N ASP A 9 -8.07 -2.75 3.96
CA ASP A 9 -8.71 -3.92 4.58
C ASP A 9 -8.78 -5.10 3.60
N VAL A 10 -9.61 -6.10 3.92
CA VAL A 10 -9.80 -7.29 3.08
C VAL A 10 -10.25 -6.92 1.66
N ARG A 11 -11.01 -5.84 1.50
CA ARG A 11 -11.48 -5.39 0.17
C ARG A 11 -10.31 -4.94 -0.70
N LEU A 12 -9.37 -4.19 -0.12
CA LEU A 12 -8.20 -3.74 -0.86
C LEU A 12 -7.25 -4.91 -1.15
N ARG A 13 -7.15 -5.86 -0.24
CA ARG A 13 -6.41 -7.10 -0.46
C ARG A 13 -6.97 -7.89 -1.65
N TYR A 14 -8.29 -8.01 -1.74
CA TYR A 14 -8.95 -8.64 -2.88
C TYR A 14 -8.66 -7.87 -4.17
N THR A 15 -8.74 -6.55 -4.11
CA THR A 15 -8.42 -5.69 -5.27
C THR A 15 -6.98 -5.91 -5.73
N ALA A 16 -6.03 -6.01 -4.80
CA ALA A 16 -4.63 -6.27 -5.12
C ALA A 16 -4.47 -7.61 -5.86
N ASP A 17 -5.16 -8.65 -5.40
CA ASP A 17 -5.12 -9.96 -6.04
C ASP A 17 -5.68 -9.91 -7.46
N ARG A 18 -6.75 -9.16 -7.66
CA ARG A 18 -7.35 -9.00 -8.98
C ARG A 18 -6.45 -8.21 -9.93
N LEU A 19 -5.87 -7.12 -9.46
CA LEU A 19 -4.96 -6.29 -10.26
C LEU A 19 -3.68 -7.05 -10.63
N SER A 20 -3.21 -7.95 -9.77
CA SER A 20 -1.99 -8.70 -10.02
C SER A 20 -2.08 -9.65 -11.23
N ARG A 21 -3.28 -9.89 -11.74
CA ARG A 21 -3.49 -10.72 -12.94
C ARG A 21 -3.03 -10.02 -14.22
N LYS A 22 -3.04 -8.68 -14.22
CA LYS A 22 -2.70 -7.88 -15.41
C LYS A 22 -1.60 -6.86 -15.17
N HIS A 23 -1.23 -6.65 -13.90
CA HIS A 23 -0.27 -5.62 -13.50
C HIS A 23 0.72 -6.19 -12.51
N GLU A 24 1.88 -5.56 -12.41
CA GLU A 24 2.85 -5.88 -11.38
C GLU A 24 2.44 -5.13 -10.11
N VAL A 25 2.05 -5.87 -9.07
CA VAL A 25 1.46 -5.31 -7.84
C VAL A 25 2.30 -5.68 -6.63
N TYR A 26 2.61 -4.67 -5.82
CA TYR A 26 3.32 -4.81 -4.56
C TYR A 26 2.46 -4.26 -3.44
N THR A 27 2.60 -4.82 -2.23
CA THR A 27 1.80 -4.40 -1.08
C THR A 27 2.68 -4.03 0.10
N TYR A 28 2.22 -3.07 0.88
CA TYR A 28 2.82 -2.68 2.16
C TYR A 28 1.71 -2.36 3.15
N GLY A 29 1.81 -2.93 4.36
CA GLY A 29 0.78 -2.75 5.38
C GLY A 29 -0.29 -3.83 5.36
N GLN A 30 -0.01 -4.97 4.76
CA GLN A 30 -0.86 -6.16 4.79
C GLN A 30 -0.15 -7.36 5.43
N SER A 31 0.81 -7.09 6.28
CA SER A 31 1.59 -8.05 7.08
C SER A 31 2.23 -9.19 6.29
N ASP A 32 1.49 -10.27 6.08
CA ASP A 32 1.98 -11.50 5.45
C ASP A 32 2.29 -11.37 3.96
N ARG A 33 1.98 -10.24 3.36
CA ARG A 33 2.14 -10.01 1.91
C ARG A 33 3.08 -8.88 1.56
N ASP A 34 3.68 -8.26 2.57
CA ASP A 34 4.44 -7.03 2.34
C ASP A 34 5.69 -7.31 1.53
N MET A 35 5.79 -6.63 0.39
CA MET A 35 6.95 -6.67 -0.48
C MET A 35 7.01 -5.34 -1.25
N LEU A 36 8.08 -4.59 -1.02
CA LEU A 36 8.29 -3.34 -1.75
C LEU A 36 9.00 -3.59 -3.08
N PRO A 37 8.63 -2.85 -4.12
CA PRO A 37 9.27 -3.01 -5.43
C PRO A 37 10.65 -2.37 -5.49
N ASP A 38 11.43 -2.78 -6.48
CA ASP A 38 12.64 -2.07 -6.85
C ASP A 38 12.29 -1.01 -7.90
N GLY A 39 12.87 0.18 -7.75
CA GLY A 39 12.74 1.24 -8.74
C GLY A 39 11.38 1.91 -8.77
N LYS A 40 11.07 2.52 -9.91
CA LYS A 40 9.87 3.36 -10.06
C LYS A 40 8.60 2.56 -10.20
N CYS A 41 7.52 3.12 -9.65
CA CYS A 41 6.17 2.61 -9.84
C CYS A 41 5.30 3.65 -10.56
N ASP A 42 4.21 3.19 -11.19
CA ASP A 42 3.30 4.06 -11.92
C ASP A 42 2.32 4.77 -11.00
N ALA A 43 1.87 4.10 -9.94
CA ALA A 43 0.89 4.65 -9.02
C ALA A 43 0.91 3.95 -7.67
N ALA A 44 0.34 4.62 -6.67
CA ALA A 44 0.07 4.06 -5.36
C ALA A 44 -1.43 4.10 -5.09
N VAL A 45 -1.95 3.06 -4.45
CA VAL A 45 -3.36 2.95 -4.08
C VAL A 45 -3.46 2.83 -2.57
N LEU A 46 -4.29 3.67 -1.97
CA LEU A 46 -4.57 3.63 -0.54
C LEU A 46 -6.02 3.23 -0.30
N GLY A 47 -6.32 2.78 0.92
CA GLY A 47 -7.67 2.46 1.33
C GLY A 47 -8.58 3.69 1.42
N ILE A 48 -9.85 3.46 1.63
CA ILE A 48 -10.85 4.52 1.83
C ILE A 48 -11.46 4.32 3.21
N PRO A 49 -11.25 5.23 4.16
CA PRO A 49 -10.35 6.39 4.08
C PRO A 49 -8.87 5.98 4.10
N ALA A 50 -8.00 6.86 3.63
CA ALA A 50 -6.55 6.60 3.68
C ALA A 50 -6.03 6.57 5.12
N SER A 51 -6.67 7.28 6.02
CA SER A 51 -6.40 7.26 7.46
C SER A 51 -7.70 7.41 8.22
N ARG A 52 -7.83 6.69 9.34
CA ARG A 52 -9.02 6.79 10.21
C ARG A 52 -8.79 7.75 11.38
N ASP A 53 -7.57 7.85 11.86
CA ASP A 53 -7.22 8.65 13.03
C ASP A 53 -6.46 9.94 12.69
N GLY A 54 -6.08 10.13 11.43
CA GLY A 54 -5.30 11.27 10.99
C GLY A 54 -3.81 11.18 11.35
N ILE A 55 -3.38 10.06 11.93
CA ILE A 55 -1.99 9.85 12.39
C ILE A 55 -1.34 8.69 11.63
N ASN A 56 -2.07 7.61 11.46
CA ASN A 56 -1.58 6.39 10.82
C ASN A 56 -2.33 6.08 9.53
N ILE A 57 -1.68 5.33 8.64
CA ILE A 57 -2.32 4.79 7.45
C ILE A 57 -3.42 3.80 7.88
N ASN A 58 -4.53 3.80 7.16
CA ASN A 58 -5.61 2.84 7.39
C ASN A 58 -5.16 1.45 6.94
N ALA A 59 -4.62 0.67 7.87
CA ALA A 59 -4.04 -0.64 7.59
C ALA A 59 -4.48 -1.68 8.64
N PRO A 60 -5.77 -2.05 8.65
CA PRO A 60 -6.29 -2.99 9.67
C PRO A 60 -5.71 -4.40 9.57
N LEU A 61 -5.11 -4.77 8.45
CA LEU A 61 -4.46 -6.07 8.28
C LEU A 61 -2.99 -6.07 8.72
N CYS A 62 -2.49 -4.94 9.18
CA CYS A 62 -1.11 -4.81 9.65
C CYS A 62 -1.07 -4.87 11.17
N ASP A 63 -0.11 -5.63 11.73
CA ASP A 63 0.03 -5.80 13.18
C ASP A 63 0.52 -4.53 13.87
N GLU A 64 1.29 -3.71 13.17
CA GLU A 64 1.85 -2.49 13.72
C GLU A 64 1.35 -1.26 12.95
N PRO A 65 1.13 -0.12 13.64
CA PRO A 65 0.69 1.09 12.97
C PRO A 65 1.77 1.64 12.04
N ILE A 66 1.34 2.19 10.91
CA ILE A 66 2.23 2.83 9.94
C ILE A 66 1.93 4.32 9.95
N PRO A 67 2.81 5.17 10.50
CA PRO A 67 2.54 6.60 10.55
C PRO A 67 2.40 7.24 9.17
N LEU A 68 1.45 8.16 9.01
CA LEU A 68 1.30 8.95 7.78
C LEU A 68 2.58 9.72 7.45
N SER A 69 3.34 10.14 8.46
CA SER A 69 4.59 10.86 8.25
C SER A 69 5.64 10.06 7.48
N LEU A 70 5.51 8.73 7.43
CA LEU A 70 6.40 7.88 6.64
C LEU A 70 5.98 7.74 5.19
N LEU A 71 4.78 8.20 4.82
CA LEU A 71 4.22 7.95 3.49
C LEU A 71 5.11 8.50 2.38
N THR A 72 5.57 9.73 2.51
CA THR A 72 6.46 10.35 1.53
C THR A 72 7.77 9.57 1.40
N ALA A 73 8.36 9.17 2.53
CA ALA A 73 9.60 8.41 2.54
C ALA A 73 9.43 7.03 1.89
N LEU A 74 8.25 6.41 2.05
CA LEU A 74 7.96 5.12 1.43
C LEU A 74 7.79 5.22 -0.09
N LEU A 75 7.18 6.30 -0.57
CA LEU A 75 6.83 6.46 -1.99
C LEU A 75 7.91 7.15 -2.82
N LYS A 76 8.69 8.02 -2.21
CA LYS A 76 9.71 8.81 -2.93
C LYS A 76 10.71 7.96 -3.71
N PRO A 77 11.26 6.86 -3.17
CA PRO A 77 12.18 6.02 -3.93
C PRO A 77 11.58 5.42 -5.19
N HIS A 78 10.25 5.37 -5.27
CA HIS A 78 9.51 4.77 -6.38
C HIS A 78 8.94 5.82 -7.34
N GLY A 79 9.33 7.09 -7.17
CA GLY A 79 8.95 8.16 -8.08
C GLY A 79 7.52 8.68 -7.91
N ILE A 80 6.92 8.45 -6.76
CA ILE A 80 5.54 8.87 -6.48
C ILE A 80 5.52 10.02 -5.48
#